data_b3b562daa256b413a0286ad1d5e27de8
#
_entry.id   b3b562daa256b413a0286ad1d5e27de8
#
_cell.length_a   1.000
_cell.length_b   1.000
_cell.length_c   1.000
_cell.angle_alpha   90.00
_cell.angle_beta   90.00
_cell.angle_gamma   90.00
#
_symmetry.space_group_name_H-M   'P 1'
#
loop_
_entity.id
_entity.type
_entity.pdbx_description
1 polymer ?
#
loop_
_entity_poly.entity_id
_entity_poly.type
_entity_poly.pdbx_seq_one_letter_code
_entity_poly.pdbx_strand_id
1 'polypeptide(L)' 'MIELAKKFIDKECLIYAFDSNHTFQGVIKEVSNGAVLIENGDTVEAINLDFVIRIREFPKNKKGKKKSVILG' A
#
# COMPACT_ATOMS: atom_id res chain seq x y z
N MET A 1 0.09 -0.36 14.81
CA MET A 1 -0.05 -0.35 13.35
C MET A 1 -0.60 -1.66 12.79
N ILE A 2 -0.31 -2.77 13.43
CA ILE A 2 -0.73 -4.07 12.89
C ILE A 2 -2.24 -4.16 12.66
N GLU A 3 -3.01 -3.78 13.66
CA GLU A 3 -4.45 -3.91 13.51
C GLU A 3 -5.01 -3.01 12.42
N LEU A 4 -4.43 -1.81 12.29
CA LEU A 4 -4.89 -0.90 11.24
C LEU A 4 -4.44 -1.37 9.88
N ALA A 5 -3.25 -1.94 9.80
CA ALA A 5 -2.76 -2.44 8.52
C ALA A 5 -3.64 -3.56 7.97
N LYS A 6 -4.22 -4.35 8.86
CA LYS A 6 -5.09 -5.44 8.42
C LYS A 6 -6.32 -4.94 7.68
N LYS A 7 -6.71 -3.71 7.92
CA LYS A 7 -7.86 -3.15 7.23
C LYS A 7 -7.60 -2.88 5.78
N PHE A 8 -6.34 -2.92 5.37
CA PHE A 8 -5.97 -2.66 3.99
C PHE A 8 -5.72 -3.94 3.18
N ILE A 9 -5.94 -5.09 3.78
CA ILE A 9 -5.73 -6.35 3.06
C ILE A 9 -6.64 -6.38 1.83
N ASP A 10 -6.05 -6.82 0.72
CA ASP A 10 -6.69 -6.89 -0.60
C ASP A 10 -6.90 -5.54 -1.26
N LYS A 11 -6.32 -4.50 -0.69
CA LYS A 11 -6.41 -3.17 -1.29
C LYS A 11 -5.05 -2.76 -1.81
N GLU A 12 -5.06 -2.06 -2.93
CA GLU A 12 -3.81 -1.51 -3.44
C GLU A 12 -3.45 -0.29 -2.62
N CYS A 13 -2.23 -0.27 -2.12
CA CYS A 13 -1.82 0.74 -1.16
C CYS A 13 -0.47 1.33 -1.50
N LEU A 14 -0.25 2.51 -0.96
CA LEU A 14 1.06 3.12 -0.91
C LEU A 14 1.55 3.03 0.52
N ILE A 15 2.76 2.56 0.68
CA ILE A 15 3.35 2.34 1.99
C ILE A 15 4.61 3.20 2.09
N TYR A 16 4.62 4.07 3.07
CA TYR A 16 5.73 5.00 3.27
C TYR A 16 6.60 4.49 4.39
N ALA A 17 7.87 4.29 4.10
CA ALA A 17 8.80 3.74 5.08
C ALA A 17 9.55 4.83 5.80
N PHE A 18 10.12 4.45 6.92
CA PHE A 18 10.85 5.37 7.77
C PHE A 18 11.95 6.11 7.03
N ASP A 19 12.55 5.45 6.10
CA ASP A 19 13.63 6.03 5.31
C ASP A 19 13.13 7.02 4.30
N SER A 20 11.92 7.39 4.33
CA SER A 20 11.29 8.47 3.62
C SER A 20 11.57 8.58 2.12
N ASN A 21 12.67 8.05 1.64
CA ASN A 21 12.96 8.11 0.22
C ASN A 21 12.33 6.97 -0.56
N HIS A 22 11.70 6.05 0.16
CA HIS A 22 11.11 4.91 -0.49
C HIS A 22 9.62 4.83 -0.21
N THR A 23 8.88 4.67 -1.27
CA THR A 23 7.45 4.42 -1.18
C THR A 23 7.21 3.12 -1.92
N PHE A 24 6.50 2.22 -1.28
CA PHE A 24 6.19 0.94 -1.89
C PHE A 24 4.73 0.94 -2.32
N GLN A 25 4.47 0.37 -3.46
CA GLN A 25 3.11 0.28 -3.97
C GLN A 25 2.77 -1.18 -4.22
N GLY A 26 1.58 -1.58 -3.83
CA GLY A 26 1.15 -2.93 -4.11
C GLY A 26 -0.11 -3.26 -3.36
N VAL A 27 -0.63 -4.44 -3.62
CA VAL A 27 -1.80 -4.95 -2.93
C VAL A 27 -1.33 -5.67 -1.68
N ILE A 28 -1.86 -5.27 -0.54
CA ILE A 28 -1.50 -5.95 0.70
C ILE A 28 -2.20 -7.29 0.73
N LYS A 29 -1.43 -8.36 0.80
CA LYS A 29 -1.99 -9.71 0.78
C LYS A 29 -2.07 -10.31 2.16
N GLU A 30 -1.19 -9.92 3.05
CA GLU A 30 -1.14 -10.52 4.37
C GLU A 30 -0.46 -9.57 5.33
N VAL A 31 -0.93 -9.57 6.57
CA VAL A 31 -0.28 -8.84 7.65
C VAL A 31 -0.08 -9.82 8.79
N SER A 32 1.16 -10.15 9.07
CA SER A 32 1.46 -11.09 10.14
C SER A 32 2.90 -10.94 10.57
N ASN A 33 3.17 -11.34 11.79
CA ASN A 33 4.54 -11.33 12.33
C ASN A 33 5.22 -9.98 12.22
N GLY A 34 4.45 -8.91 12.33
CA GLY A 34 5.02 -7.57 12.28
C GLY A 34 5.44 -7.12 10.91
N ALA A 35 4.94 -7.77 9.87
CA ALA A 35 5.28 -7.41 8.49
C ALA A 35 4.04 -7.40 7.63
N VAL A 36 4.14 -6.70 6.51
CA VAL A 36 3.09 -6.76 5.49
C VAL A 36 3.69 -7.41 4.25
N LEU A 37 2.89 -8.25 3.63
CA LEU A 37 3.26 -8.86 2.36
C LEU A 37 2.50 -8.13 1.27
N ILE A 38 3.22 -7.56 0.33
CA ILE A 38 2.58 -6.84 -0.77
C ILE A 38 2.93 -7.50 -2.10
N GLU A 39 2.01 -7.36 -3.02
CA GLU A 39 2.17 -7.90 -4.36
C GLU A 39 1.98 -6.79 -5.37
N ASN A 40 2.92 -6.64 -6.28
CA ASN A 40 2.83 -5.65 -7.33
C ASN A 40 3.25 -6.32 -8.62
N GLY A 41 2.25 -6.64 -9.46
CA GLY A 41 2.53 -7.40 -10.66
C GLY A 41 3.11 -8.76 -10.29
N ASP A 42 4.29 -9.04 -10.78
CA ASP A 42 4.94 -10.32 -10.50
C ASP A 42 5.83 -10.26 -9.28
N THR A 43 5.90 -9.12 -8.61
CA THR A 43 6.79 -8.93 -7.49
C THR A 43 6.03 -9.10 -6.18
N VAL A 44 6.60 -9.85 -5.27
CA VAL A 44 6.03 -10.03 -3.93
C VAL A 44 7.11 -9.62 -2.94
N GLU A 45 6.77 -8.74 -2.01
CA GLU A 45 7.73 -8.24 -1.03
C GLU A 45 7.12 -8.24 0.36
N ALA A 46 7.97 -8.45 1.35
CA ALA A 46 7.58 -8.32 2.74
C ALA A 46 8.25 -7.07 3.30
N ILE A 47 7.46 -6.24 3.97
CA ILE A 47 7.95 -4.99 4.53
C ILE A 47 7.74 -5.03 6.03
N ASN A 48 8.79 -4.73 6.78
CA ASN A 48 8.74 -4.74 8.22
C ASN A 48 7.91 -3.54 8.71
N LEU A 49 6.85 -3.82 9.44
CA LEU A 49 5.96 -2.76 9.91
C LEU A 49 6.66 -1.80 10.88
N ASP A 50 7.75 -2.22 11.51
CA ASP A 50 8.46 -1.32 12.39
C ASP A 50 9.04 -0.13 11.65
N PHE A 51 9.22 -0.25 10.35
CA PHE A 51 9.76 0.84 9.54
C PHE A 51 8.70 1.55 8.73
N VAL A 52 7.46 1.20 8.90
CA VAL A 52 6.37 1.82 8.17
C VAL A 52 5.80 2.97 8.99
N ILE A 53 5.76 4.14 8.39
CA ILE A 53 5.19 5.30 9.08
C ILE A 53 3.81 5.66 8.57
N ARG A 54 3.41 5.11 7.41
CA ARG A 54 2.13 5.48 6.85
C ARG A 54 1.71 4.47 5.79
N ILE A 55 0.44 4.12 5.81
CA ILE A 55 -0.16 3.30 4.77
C ILE A 55 -1.40 4.04 4.30
N ARG A 56 -1.55 4.18 2.99
CA ARG A 56 -2.77 4.76 2.46
C ARG A 56 -3.22 3.97 1.26
N GLU A 57 -4.51 3.92 1.07
CA GLU A 57 -5.06 3.24 -0.09
C GLU A 57 -4.73 4.03 -1.34
N PHE A 58 -4.24 3.35 -2.37
CA PHE A 58 -3.94 3.99 -3.62
C PHE A 58 -5.23 4.43 -4.28
N PRO A 59 -5.35 5.70 -4.69
CA PRO A 59 -6.60 6.16 -5.28
C PRO A 59 -6.88 5.42 -6.58
N LYS A 60 -8.05 4.85 -6.67
CA LYS A 60 -8.47 4.22 -7.90
C LYS A 60 -9.39 5.14 -8.62
N ASN A 61 -9.20 5.26 -9.86
CA ASN A 61 -10.13 6.01 -10.64
C ASN A 61 -11.23 5.16 -11.05
N LYS A 62 -12.23 5.51 -10.70
CA LYS A 62 -13.28 4.79 -11.17
C LYS A 62 -14.13 5.53 -12.07
N LYS A 63 -13.70 5.94 -11.76
CA LYS A 63 -14.03 6.76 -12.08
C LYS A 63 -13.67 7.54 -12.40
N GLY A 64 -13.51 7.38 -12.42
CA GLY A 64 -12.91 8.17 -12.49
C GLY A 64 -12.71 8.76 -12.82
N LYS A 65 -12.64 8.77 -13.00
CA LYS A 65 -12.14 9.38 -13.07
C LYS A 65 -11.81 10.09 -13.23
N LYS A 66 -11.82 10.09 -13.51
CA LYS A 66 -11.38 10.75 -13.50
C LYS A 66 -11.00 11.35 -13.79
N LYS A 67 -10.99 11.36 -14.19
CA LYS A 67 -10.46 11.91 -14.33
C LYS A 67 -10.14 12.48 -14.60
N SER A 68 -10.31 12.37 -14.93
CA SER A 68 -9.75 12.95 -15.03
C SER A 68 -9.60 13.51 -15.23
N VAL A 69 -9.74 13.38 -15.53
CA VAL A 69 -9.30 14.00 -15.54
C VAL A 69 -9.03 14.59 -15.73
N ILE A 70 -9.03 14.54 -16.02
CA ILE A 70 -8.54 15.08 -16.07
C ILE A 70 -8.23 15.56 -16.29
N LEU A 71 -8.23 15.49 -16.72
CA LEU A 71 -7.78 15.86 -16.73
C LEU A 71 -7.63 16.09 -16.80
N GLY A 72 -7.89 15.78 -17.25
CA GLY A 72 -7.43 15.95 -17.13
C GLY A 72 -7.51 15.92 -17.15
#